data_378e4e7e463a222fa9c39c29328ccb43
#
_entry.id   378e4e7e463a222fa9c39c29328ccb43
#
_cell.length_a   1.000
_cell.length_b   1.000
_cell.length_c   1.000
_cell.angle_alpha   90.00
_cell.angle_beta   90.00
_cell.angle_gamma   90.00
#
_symmetry.space_group_name_H-M   'P 1'
#
loop_
_entity.id
_entity.type
_entity.pdbx_description
1 polymer ?
#
loop_
_entity_poly.entity_id
_entity_poly.type
_entity_poly.pdbx_seq_one_letter_code
_entity_poly.pdbx_strand_id
1 'polypeptide(L)'
;MSNHRVIDIHSHILFGIDDGADTIAESLEMLKMAEKQGVKTVFCTSHHWQAESSDYDLNFDLLKEKIISEGIDIKLHKGIEILCEDDRYFPETLRDINNGIVKTLNGTDYLLLEMSPFMSAEEIYECVNTVFEQTGKKVVIAHIERYSVLDGEDDVIAQLKELGCLFQINAYSLVEEKHDSIINFARKLLAEKLVDFIGSDAHRVNHRPPNILTGVDYIYETCDEEYADAVCFRNAERMLLNERI
;
A
#
# COMPACT_ATOMS: atom_id res chain seq x y z
N MET A 1 23.91 8.22 3.66
CA MET A 1 22.67 7.48 3.36
C MET A 1 22.08 7.11 4.69
N SER A 2 20.85 7.48 4.96
CA SER A 2 20.15 7.05 6.16
C SER A 2 20.11 5.52 6.18
N ASN A 3 20.27 4.94 7.34
CA ASN A 3 20.28 3.49 7.53
C ASN A 3 18.95 3.01 8.13
N HIS A 4 17.85 3.72 7.76
CA HIS A 4 16.53 3.41 8.26
C HIS A 4 16.02 2.12 7.64
N ARG A 5 15.37 1.30 8.46
CA ARG A 5 14.65 0.12 7.96
C ARG A 5 13.34 0.58 7.32
N VAL A 6 12.99 -0.04 6.21
CA VAL A 6 11.72 0.23 5.55
C VAL A 6 11.15 -1.04 4.92
N ILE A 7 9.84 -1.20 5.04
CA ILE A 7 9.05 -2.20 4.33
C ILE A 7 8.09 -1.45 3.41
N ASP A 8 8.20 -1.72 2.13
CA ASP A 8 7.29 -1.16 1.13
C ASP A 8 6.06 -2.06 1.00
N ILE A 9 4.93 -1.60 1.54
CA ILE A 9 3.70 -2.41 1.56
C ILE A 9 2.82 -2.24 0.33
N HIS A 10 3.18 -1.32 -0.59
CA HIS A 10 2.37 -0.99 -1.74
C HIS A 10 3.24 -0.72 -2.97
N SER A 11 3.23 -1.64 -3.93
CA SER A 11 3.96 -1.49 -5.20
C SER A 11 3.40 -2.39 -6.31
N HIS A 12 3.39 -1.88 -7.56
CA HIS A 12 3.00 -2.59 -8.78
C HIS A 12 4.25 -3.15 -9.49
N ILE A 13 5.15 -3.72 -8.71
CA ILE A 13 6.46 -4.18 -9.16
C ILE A 13 6.42 -5.53 -9.88
N LEU A 14 5.30 -6.28 -9.76
CA LEU A 14 5.14 -7.58 -10.41
C LEU A 14 4.82 -7.40 -11.89
N PHE A 15 5.70 -7.95 -12.75
CA PHE A 15 5.61 -7.75 -14.19
C PHE A 15 4.40 -8.40 -14.83
N GLY A 16 3.87 -7.75 -15.88
CA GLY A 16 2.88 -8.30 -16.79
C GLY A 16 1.52 -8.58 -16.17
N ILE A 17 1.15 -7.85 -15.09
CA ILE A 17 -0.12 -8.01 -14.41
C ILE A 17 -1.05 -6.83 -14.69
N ASP A 18 -0.61 -5.62 -14.40
CA ASP A 18 -1.39 -4.38 -14.46
C ASP A 18 -0.61 -3.27 -15.18
N ASP A 19 -0.83 -2.00 -14.82
CA ASP A 19 -0.10 -0.84 -15.36
C ASP A 19 1.29 -0.63 -14.72
N GLY A 20 1.71 -1.54 -13.85
CA GLY A 20 3.04 -1.60 -13.28
C GLY A 20 4.12 -2.07 -14.27
N ALA A 21 5.10 -2.85 -13.81
CA ALA A 21 6.19 -3.36 -14.64
C ALA A 21 5.68 -4.21 -15.81
N ASP A 22 6.11 -3.91 -17.05
CA ASP A 22 5.74 -4.69 -18.23
C ASP A 22 6.49 -6.02 -18.32
N THR A 23 7.74 -6.04 -17.86
CA THR A 23 8.65 -7.17 -18.03
C THR A 23 9.39 -7.53 -16.75
N ILE A 24 9.81 -8.78 -16.63
CA ILE A 24 10.64 -9.23 -15.50
C ILE A 24 11.96 -8.43 -15.39
N ALA A 25 12.50 -7.96 -16.50
CA ALA A 25 13.70 -7.13 -16.51
C ALA A 25 13.42 -5.77 -15.84
N GLU A 26 12.26 -5.17 -16.10
CA GLU A 26 11.83 -3.92 -15.46
C GLU A 26 11.58 -4.12 -13.96
N SER A 27 10.88 -5.21 -13.55
CA SER A 27 10.73 -5.56 -12.14
C SER A 27 12.08 -5.67 -11.41
N LEU A 28 13.05 -6.34 -12.02
CA LEU A 28 14.40 -6.48 -11.45
C LEU A 28 15.12 -5.13 -11.33
N GLU A 29 14.95 -4.23 -12.31
CA GLU A 29 15.52 -2.89 -12.25
C GLU A 29 14.88 -2.07 -11.13
N MET A 30 13.55 -2.10 -11.00
CA MET A 30 12.82 -1.46 -9.91
C MET A 30 13.25 -2.01 -8.55
N LEU A 31 13.39 -3.33 -8.40
CA LEU A 31 13.87 -3.94 -7.15
C LEU A 31 15.30 -3.52 -6.81
N LYS A 32 16.21 -3.43 -7.80
CA LYS A 32 17.57 -2.90 -7.60
C LYS A 32 17.56 -1.42 -7.17
N MET A 33 16.59 -0.63 -7.66
CA MET A 33 16.41 0.75 -7.21
C MET A 33 15.93 0.81 -5.76
N ALA A 34 14.96 -0.02 -5.38
CA ALA A 34 14.46 -0.13 -4.02
C ALA A 34 15.55 -0.63 -3.04
N GLU A 35 16.32 -1.65 -3.43
CA GLU A 35 17.43 -2.17 -2.63
C GLU A 35 18.50 -1.10 -2.34
N LYS A 36 18.85 -0.28 -3.33
CA LYS A 36 19.79 0.85 -3.16
C LYS A 36 19.30 1.89 -2.15
N GLN A 37 18.00 1.97 -1.92
CA GLN A 37 17.37 2.84 -0.92
C GLN A 37 17.23 2.16 0.46
N GLY A 38 17.73 0.93 0.62
CA GLY A 38 17.69 0.22 1.89
C GLY A 38 16.42 -0.62 2.10
N VAL A 39 15.52 -0.69 1.13
CA VAL A 39 14.33 -1.55 1.19
C VAL A 39 14.76 -3.01 1.21
N LYS A 40 14.23 -3.78 2.17
CA LYS A 40 14.51 -5.21 2.32
C LYS A 40 13.27 -6.09 2.13
N THR A 41 12.11 -5.48 2.09
CA THR A 41 10.84 -6.19 1.95
C THR A 41 9.89 -5.36 1.10
N VAL A 42 9.28 -5.98 0.10
CA VAL A 42 8.35 -5.36 -0.84
C VAL A 42 7.12 -6.24 -0.97
N PHE A 43 5.93 -5.64 -0.92
CA PHE A 43 4.68 -6.29 -1.27
C PHE A 43 4.36 -6.01 -2.75
N CYS A 44 4.07 -7.06 -3.50
CA CYS A 44 3.57 -6.96 -4.87
C CYS A 44 2.05 -6.83 -4.78
N THR A 45 1.54 -5.62 -4.92
CA THR A 45 0.12 -5.27 -4.72
C THR A 45 -0.53 -4.80 -6.01
N SER A 46 -0.42 -5.60 -7.05
CA SER A 46 -1.08 -5.34 -8.33
C SER A 46 -2.59 -5.18 -8.15
N HIS A 47 -3.23 -4.43 -9.06
CA HIS A 47 -4.68 -4.24 -9.05
C HIS A 47 -5.45 -5.56 -9.17
N HIS A 48 -6.52 -5.68 -8.38
CA HIS A 48 -7.30 -6.92 -8.23
C HIS A 48 -7.79 -7.50 -9.55
N TRP A 49 -8.47 -6.71 -10.38
CA TRP A 49 -9.09 -7.20 -11.61
C TRP A 49 -8.08 -7.75 -12.61
N GLN A 50 -6.93 -7.11 -12.74
CA GLN A 50 -5.85 -7.54 -13.60
C GLN A 50 -5.15 -8.79 -13.03
N ALA A 51 -4.96 -8.84 -11.72
CA ALA A 51 -4.30 -9.97 -11.06
C ALA A 51 -5.15 -11.26 -11.12
N GLU A 52 -6.48 -11.15 -11.03
CA GLU A 52 -7.39 -12.28 -11.13
C GLU A 52 -7.39 -12.91 -12.53
N SER A 53 -7.28 -12.09 -13.57
CA SER A 53 -7.30 -12.52 -14.97
C SER A 53 -5.93 -12.92 -15.52
N SER A 54 -4.86 -12.91 -14.72
CA SER A 54 -3.47 -13.04 -15.13
C SER A 54 -2.76 -14.22 -14.47
N ASP A 55 -1.52 -14.46 -14.91
CA ASP A 55 -0.60 -15.45 -14.32
C ASP A 55 0.11 -14.90 -13.06
N TYR A 56 -0.60 -14.19 -12.17
CA TYR A 56 -0.02 -13.53 -10.99
C TYR A 56 0.90 -14.47 -10.18
N ASP A 57 0.42 -15.65 -9.81
CA ASP A 57 1.20 -16.57 -8.98
C ASP A 57 2.42 -17.10 -9.73
N LEU A 58 2.29 -17.38 -11.03
CA LEU A 58 3.40 -17.81 -11.88
C LEU A 58 4.46 -16.72 -12.00
N ASN A 59 4.05 -15.47 -12.29
CA ASN A 59 4.96 -14.34 -12.44
C ASN A 59 5.64 -13.99 -11.11
N PHE A 60 4.94 -14.13 -9.99
CA PHE A 60 5.52 -13.93 -8.66
C PHE A 60 6.62 -14.97 -8.37
N ASP A 61 6.37 -16.24 -8.64
CA ASP A 61 7.33 -17.30 -8.39
C ASP A 61 8.56 -17.16 -9.31
N LEU A 62 8.34 -16.80 -10.59
CA LEU A 62 9.43 -16.49 -11.53
C LEU A 62 10.27 -15.29 -11.07
N LEU A 63 9.63 -14.20 -10.61
CA LEU A 63 10.34 -13.03 -10.11
C LEU A 63 11.15 -13.38 -8.85
N LYS A 64 10.56 -14.16 -7.94
CA LYS A 64 11.22 -14.63 -6.71
C LYS A 64 12.46 -15.49 -7.00
N GLU A 65 12.41 -16.38 -7.99
CA GLU A 65 13.59 -17.13 -8.43
C GLU A 65 14.66 -16.21 -9.03
N LYS A 66 14.24 -15.23 -9.82
CA LYS A 66 15.14 -14.27 -10.47
C LYS A 66 15.88 -13.37 -9.50
N ILE A 67 15.21 -12.82 -8.47
CA ILE A 67 15.88 -11.99 -7.47
C ILE A 67 17.00 -12.77 -6.75
N ILE A 68 16.78 -14.05 -6.46
CA ILE A 68 17.80 -14.92 -5.86
C ILE A 68 18.99 -15.09 -6.81
N SER A 69 18.73 -15.39 -8.08
CA SER A 69 19.79 -15.59 -9.09
C SER A 69 20.59 -14.32 -9.41
N GLU A 70 19.96 -13.15 -9.29
CA GLU A 70 20.57 -11.84 -9.50
C GLU A 70 21.24 -11.27 -8.23
N GLY A 71 21.12 -11.95 -7.07
CA GLY A 71 21.70 -11.55 -5.82
C GLY A 71 21.04 -10.29 -5.22
N ILE A 72 19.76 -10.03 -5.52
CA ILE A 72 18.99 -8.92 -4.96
C ILE A 72 18.52 -9.33 -3.56
N ASP A 73 18.91 -8.56 -2.53
CA ASP A 73 18.57 -8.84 -1.12
C ASP A 73 17.25 -8.17 -0.72
N ILE A 74 16.18 -8.57 -1.41
CA ILE A 74 14.80 -8.14 -1.10
C ILE A 74 13.93 -9.37 -0.94
N LYS A 75 13.08 -9.36 0.11
CA LYS A 75 12.04 -10.35 0.32
C LYS A 75 10.73 -9.86 -0.31
N LEU A 76 10.13 -10.68 -1.17
CA LEU A 76 8.83 -10.38 -1.77
C LEU A 76 7.70 -11.03 -0.99
N HIS A 77 6.59 -10.29 -0.88
CA HIS A 77 5.32 -10.76 -0.36
C HIS A 77 4.21 -10.53 -1.37
N LYS A 78 3.26 -11.46 -1.42
CA LYS A 78 2.06 -11.35 -2.24
C LYS A 78 1.07 -10.38 -1.59
N GLY A 79 0.33 -9.64 -2.40
CA GLY A 79 -0.78 -8.81 -1.99
C GLY A 79 -1.57 -8.37 -3.21
N ILE A 80 -2.71 -7.76 -2.99
CA ILE A 80 -3.55 -7.19 -4.03
C ILE A 80 -4.04 -5.85 -3.54
N GLU A 81 -4.04 -4.84 -4.42
CA GLU A 81 -4.77 -3.61 -4.23
C GLU A 81 -6.17 -3.76 -4.82
N ILE A 82 -7.17 -3.60 -3.97
CA ILE A 82 -8.58 -3.81 -4.32
C ILE A 82 -9.22 -2.45 -4.53
N LEU A 83 -9.66 -2.16 -5.76
CA LEU A 83 -10.42 -0.95 -6.04
C LEU A 83 -11.87 -1.13 -5.55
N CYS A 84 -12.27 -0.27 -4.63
CA CYS A 84 -13.66 -0.10 -4.21
C CYS A 84 -14.33 0.90 -5.15
N GLU A 85 -15.06 0.39 -6.11
CA GLU A 85 -15.95 1.14 -6.98
C GLU A 85 -17.40 0.96 -6.54
N ASP A 86 -18.29 1.70 -7.20
CA ASP A 86 -19.71 1.72 -6.92
C ASP A 86 -20.39 0.33 -7.03
N ASP A 87 -21.63 0.27 -6.57
CA ASP A 87 -22.56 -0.81 -6.28
C ASP A 87 -22.57 -2.09 -7.16
N ARG A 88 -21.99 -2.12 -8.35
CA ARG A 88 -22.17 -3.26 -9.27
C ARG A 88 -21.21 -4.40 -9.05
N TYR A 89 -19.94 -4.09 -8.77
CA TYR A 89 -18.87 -5.10 -8.65
C TYR A 89 -18.49 -5.36 -7.19
N PHE A 90 -18.74 -4.42 -6.30
CA PHE A 90 -18.38 -4.52 -4.90
C PHE A 90 -18.97 -5.76 -4.18
N PRO A 91 -20.26 -6.16 -4.40
CA PRO A 91 -20.78 -7.40 -3.82
C PRO A 91 -20.07 -8.66 -4.32
N GLU A 92 -19.53 -8.66 -5.55
CA GLU A 92 -18.73 -9.76 -6.08
C GLU A 92 -17.36 -9.82 -5.42
N THR A 93 -16.70 -8.69 -5.31
CA THR A 93 -15.42 -8.55 -4.58
C THR A 93 -15.54 -9.04 -3.14
N LEU A 94 -16.61 -8.68 -2.42
CA LEU A 94 -16.85 -9.15 -1.05
C LEU A 94 -17.02 -10.67 -0.98
N ARG A 95 -17.73 -11.28 -1.94
CA ARG A 95 -17.85 -12.76 -2.02
C ARG A 95 -16.49 -13.41 -2.27
N ASP A 96 -15.68 -12.82 -3.12
CA ASP A 96 -14.36 -13.34 -3.48
C ASP A 96 -13.35 -13.21 -2.33
N ILE A 97 -13.44 -12.15 -1.55
CA ILE A 97 -12.71 -12.02 -0.29
C ILE A 97 -13.11 -13.14 0.68
N ASN A 98 -14.42 -13.36 0.90
CA ASN A 98 -14.93 -14.39 1.80
C ASN A 98 -14.60 -15.81 1.34
N ASN A 99 -14.54 -16.04 0.04
CA ASN A 99 -14.16 -17.33 -0.54
C ASN A 99 -12.64 -17.54 -0.61
N GLY A 100 -11.83 -16.56 -0.20
CA GLY A 100 -10.38 -16.62 -0.27
C GLY A 100 -9.81 -16.58 -1.69
N ILE A 101 -10.58 -16.08 -2.65
CA ILE A 101 -10.16 -15.87 -4.04
C ILE A 101 -9.24 -14.66 -4.10
N VAL A 102 -9.64 -13.56 -3.44
CA VAL A 102 -8.83 -12.34 -3.36
C VAL A 102 -7.64 -12.55 -2.44
N LYS A 103 -6.46 -12.21 -2.92
CA LYS A 103 -5.22 -12.28 -2.12
C LYS A 103 -5.17 -11.12 -1.13
N THR A 104 -5.09 -11.46 0.15
CA THR A 104 -4.81 -10.49 1.21
C THR A 104 -3.32 -10.15 1.26
N LEU A 105 -2.91 -9.18 2.06
CA LEU A 105 -1.49 -8.86 2.24
C LEU A 105 -0.77 -10.05 2.90
N ASN A 106 -0.02 -10.80 2.10
CA ASN A 106 0.73 -12.01 2.48
C ASN A 106 -0.12 -13.12 3.14
N GLY A 107 -1.40 -13.27 2.77
CA GLY A 107 -2.29 -14.28 3.36
C GLY A 107 -2.73 -14.00 4.79
N THR A 108 -2.53 -12.78 5.28
CA THR A 108 -2.99 -12.30 6.60
C THR A 108 -4.46 -11.85 6.55
N ASP A 109 -4.98 -11.29 7.63
CA ASP A 109 -6.33 -10.72 7.66
C ASP A 109 -6.40 -9.27 7.15
N TYR A 110 -5.31 -8.74 6.57
CA TYR A 110 -5.24 -7.37 6.09
C TYR A 110 -5.50 -7.27 4.59
N LEU A 111 -6.38 -6.36 4.21
CA LEU A 111 -6.70 -5.97 2.82
C LEU A 111 -6.15 -4.59 2.55
N LEU A 112 -5.63 -4.35 1.35
CA LEU A 112 -5.28 -3.02 0.84
C LEU A 112 -6.39 -2.56 -0.08
N LEU A 113 -7.11 -1.50 0.30
CA LEU A 113 -8.24 -0.97 -0.46
C LEU A 113 -7.91 0.39 -1.07
N GLU A 114 -8.07 0.50 -2.37
CA GLU A 114 -8.12 1.76 -3.09
C GLU A 114 -9.58 2.20 -3.23
N MET A 115 -9.87 3.48 -2.95
CA MET A 115 -11.20 4.05 -3.09
C MET A 115 -11.36 4.73 -4.46
N SER A 116 -12.55 4.62 -5.04
CA SER A 116 -12.85 5.39 -6.24
C SER A 116 -12.73 6.90 -5.99
N PRO A 117 -12.11 7.67 -6.88
CA PRO A 117 -11.95 9.11 -6.71
C PRO A 117 -13.27 9.89 -6.78
N PHE A 118 -14.38 9.22 -7.08
CA PHE A 118 -15.71 9.82 -7.17
C PHE A 118 -16.54 9.62 -5.89
N MET A 119 -16.04 8.87 -4.92
CA MET A 119 -16.72 8.65 -3.64
C MET A 119 -16.69 9.91 -2.77
N SER A 120 -17.78 10.15 -2.05
CA SER A 120 -17.82 11.10 -0.92
C SER A 120 -17.12 10.50 0.31
N ALA A 121 -16.88 11.32 1.33
CA ALA A 121 -16.30 10.86 2.58
C ALA A 121 -17.19 9.81 3.27
N GLU A 122 -18.51 10.01 3.26
CA GLU A 122 -19.49 9.06 3.81
C GLU A 122 -19.47 7.73 3.06
N GLU A 123 -19.38 7.76 1.71
CA GLU A 123 -19.32 6.53 0.91
C GLU A 123 -18.04 5.74 1.17
N ILE A 124 -16.91 6.41 1.41
CA ILE A 124 -15.67 5.77 1.83
C ILE A 124 -15.86 5.06 3.18
N TYR A 125 -16.46 5.73 4.16
CA TYR A 125 -16.76 5.14 5.45
C TYR A 125 -17.67 3.91 5.34
N GLU A 126 -18.77 4.03 4.60
CA GLU A 126 -19.73 2.92 4.39
C GLU A 126 -19.08 1.74 3.66
N CYS A 127 -18.21 1.99 2.70
CA CYS A 127 -17.45 0.95 2.02
C CYS A 127 -16.56 0.18 3.01
N VAL A 128 -15.76 0.87 3.81
CA VAL A 128 -14.88 0.27 4.81
C VAL A 128 -15.68 -0.51 5.86
N ASN A 129 -16.76 0.09 6.38
CA ASN A 129 -17.63 -0.55 7.35
C ASN A 129 -18.25 -1.84 6.78
N THR A 130 -18.71 -1.80 5.52
CA THR A 130 -19.27 -2.96 4.82
C THR A 130 -18.24 -4.10 4.69
N VAL A 131 -17.01 -3.78 4.29
CA VAL A 131 -15.92 -4.77 4.22
C VAL A 131 -15.68 -5.38 5.59
N PHE A 132 -15.58 -4.56 6.62
CA PHE A 132 -15.34 -5.01 7.99
C PHE A 132 -16.48 -5.94 8.49
N GLU A 133 -17.74 -5.50 8.35
CA GLU A 133 -18.91 -6.28 8.82
C GLU A 133 -19.09 -7.60 8.07
N GLN A 134 -18.87 -7.59 6.74
CA GLN A 134 -19.17 -8.77 5.93
C GLN A 134 -18.00 -9.76 5.84
N THR A 135 -16.77 -9.31 6.03
CA THR A 135 -15.58 -10.18 5.87
C THR A 135 -14.82 -10.43 7.17
N GLY A 136 -14.99 -9.57 8.17
CA GLY A 136 -14.18 -9.57 9.39
C GLY A 136 -12.70 -9.23 9.14
N LYS A 137 -12.35 -8.76 7.95
CA LYS A 137 -10.97 -8.42 7.59
C LYS A 137 -10.62 -7.01 8.05
N LYS A 138 -9.32 -6.78 8.27
CA LYS A 138 -8.75 -5.49 8.62
C LYS A 138 -8.45 -4.70 7.35
N VAL A 139 -8.88 -3.47 7.30
CA VAL A 139 -8.74 -2.61 6.12
C VAL A 139 -7.53 -1.69 6.29
N VAL A 140 -6.68 -1.65 5.27
CA VAL A 140 -5.68 -0.61 5.04
C VAL A 140 -6.15 0.21 3.85
N ILE A 141 -6.45 1.49 4.03
CA ILE A 141 -6.75 2.40 2.92
C ILE A 141 -5.43 2.77 2.25
N ALA A 142 -5.30 2.46 0.96
CA ALA A 142 -4.17 2.82 0.12
C ALA A 142 -4.15 4.34 -0.12
N HIS A 143 -2.95 4.93 -0.10
CA HIS A 143 -2.70 6.35 -0.43
C HIS A 143 -3.83 7.30 -0.03
N ILE A 144 -4.24 7.23 1.27
CA ILE A 144 -5.38 7.98 1.81
C ILE A 144 -5.30 9.49 1.51
N GLU A 145 -4.10 10.04 1.42
CA GLU A 145 -3.85 11.44 1.13
C GLU A 145 -4.33 11.90 -0.26
N ARG A 146 -4.62 10.95 -1.15
CA ARG A 146 -5.14 11.24 -2.50
C ARG A 146 -6.65 11.51 -2.52
N TYR A 147 -7.35 11.16 -1.46
CA TYR A 147 -8.81 11.39 -1.36
C TYR A 147 -9.08 12.74 -0.74
N SER A 148 -9.08 13.79 -1.58
CA SER A 148 -9.31 15.19 -1.15
C SER A 148 -10.65 15.41 -0.46
N VAL A 149 -11.61 14.51 -0.66
CA VAL A 149 -12.91 14.52 0.02
C VAL A 149 -12.81 14.24 1.52
N LEU A 150 -11.69 13.65 1.97
CA LEU A 150 -11.42 13.42 3.40
C LEU A 150 -10.67 14.56 4.07
N ASP A 151 -10.08 15.49 3.30
CA ASP A 151 -9.36 16.64 3.87
C ASP A 151 -10.33 17.64 4.48
N GLY A 152 -10.31 17.76 5.81
CA GLY A 152 -11.25 18.55 6.59
C GLY A 152 -12.44 17.77 7.17
N GLU A 153 -12.60 16.49 6.82
CA GLU A 153 -13.64 15.61 7.38
C GLU A 153 -13.12 14.83 8.60
N ASP A 154 -12.69 15.59 9.63
CA ASP A 154 -12.04 15.02 10.82
C ASP A 154 -12.95 14.00 11.56
N ASP A 155 -14.27 14.19 11.53
CA ASP A 155 -15.24 13.25 12.11
C ASP A 155 -15.25 11.91 11.36
N VAL A 156 -15.19 11.92 10.03
CA VAL A 156 -15.13 10.68 9.21
C VAL A 156 -13.80 9.97 9.41
N ILE A 157 -12.70 10.71 9.45
CA ILE A 157 -11.37 10.16 9.77
C ILE A 157 -11.39 9.47 11.14
N ALA A 158 -11.98 10.11 12.16
CA ALA A 158 -12.10 9.54 13.49
C ALA A 158 -12.93 8.24 13.48
N GLN A 159 -14.07 8.23 12.79
CA GLN A 159 -14.93 7.05 12.64
C GLN A 159 -14.19 5.90 11.96
N LEU A 160 -13.42 6.16 10.89
CA LEU A 160 -12.59 5.15 10.23
C LEU A 160 -11.57 4.55 11.20
N LYS A 161 -10.90 5.38 12.01
CA LYS A 161 -9.95 4.90 13.04
C LYS A 161 -10.66 4.10 14.14
N GLU A 162 -11.86 4.49 14.56
CA GLU A 162 -12.68 3.75 15.55
C GLU A 162 -13.09 2.37 15.03
N LEU A 163 -13.36 2.21 13.75
CA LEU A 163 -13.56 0.91 13.10
C LEU A 163 -12.28 0.03 13.09
N GLY A 164 -11.12 0.63 13.40
CA GLY A 164 -9.83 -0.05 13.31
C GLY A 164 -9.22 -0.04 11.91
N CYS A 165 -9.68 0.87 11.05
CA CYS A 165 -9.09 1.09 9.73
C CYS A 165 -7.69 1.67 9.86
N LEU A 166 -6.77 1.21 9.00
CA LEU A 166 -5.39 1.63 8.95
C LEU A 166 -5.13 2.48 7.70
N PHE A 167 -4.23 3.43 7.79
CA PHE A 167 -3.95 4.38 6.72
C PHE A 167 -2.54 4.20 6.17
N GLN A 168 -2.45 4.02 4.86
CA GLN A 168 -1.20 4.03 4.13
C GLN A 168 -1.09 5.32 3.32
N ILE A 169 0.08 5.96 3.36
CA ILE A 169 0.44 7.10 2.52
C ILE A 169 1.57 6.74 1.57
N ASN A 170 1.61 7.41 0.42
CA ASN A 170 2.71 7.28 -0.53
C ASN A 170 3.91 8.13 -0.09
N ALA A 171 5.11 7.57 -0.15
CA ALA A 171 6.33 8.24 0.28
C ALA A 171 6.58 9.56 -0.47
N TYR A 172 6.33 9.58 -1.79
CA TYR A 172 6.51 10.78 -2.61
C TYR A 172 5.53 11.90 -2.24
N SER A 173 4.35 11.57 -1.71
CA SER A 173 3.35 12.56 -1.28
C SER A 173 3.80 13.41 -0.09
N LEU A 174 4.88 13.05 0.59
CA LEU A 174 5.45 13.87 1.66
C LEU A 174 6.42 14.96 1.15
N VAL A 175 6.99 14.79 -0.04
CA VAL A 175 8.15 15.57 -0.51
C VAL A 175 8.01 16.14 -1.93
N GLU A 176 7.06 15.69 -2.72
CA GLU A 176 6.90 16.13 -4.12
C GLU A 176 6.23 17.53 -4.17
N GLU A 177 6.80 18.47 -4.94
CA GLU A 177 6.36 19.87 -4.96
C GLU A 177 5.14 20.16 -5.87
N LYS A 178 4.59 19.14 -6.55
CA LYS A 178 3.61 19.37 -7.63
C LYS A 178 2.13 19.42 -7.19
N HIS A 179 1.81 18.97 -5.99
CA HIS A 179 0.42 18.85 -5.51
C HIS A 179 0.29 19.27 -4.05
N ASP A 180 0.31 20.59 -3.80
CA ASP A 180 0.30 21.18 -2.46
C ASP A 180 -0.81 20.63 -1.54
N SER A 181 -2.01 20.37 -2.07
CA SER A 181 -3.14 19.84 -1.28
C SER A 181 -2.86 18.42 -0.78
N ILE A 182 -2.36 17.54 -1.65
CA ILE A 182 -2.02 16.15 -1.30
C ILE A 182 -0.90 16.13 -0.26
N ILE A 183 0.15 16.94 -0.48
CA ILE A 183 1.28 17.06 0.46
C ILE A 183 0.80 17.56 1.82
N ASN A 184 -0.01 18.61 1.83
CA ASN A 184 -0.51 19.19 3.06
C ASN A 184 -1.36 18.19 3.84
N PHE A 185 -2.23 17.44 3.15
CA PHE A 185 -3.06 16.44 3.78
C PHE A 185 -2.22 15.25 4.29
N ALA A 186 -1.26 14.72 3.51
CA ALA A 186 -0.35 13.67 3.95
C ALA A 186 0.43 14.10 5.21
N ARG A 187 0.96 15.34 5.22
CA ARG A 187 1.71 15.89 6.37
C ARG A 187 0.83 16.15 7.58
N LYS A 188 -0.44 16.56 7.38
CA LYS A 188 -1.45 16.69 8.45
C LYS A 188 -1.68 15.34 9.11
N LEU A 189 -2.02 14.30 8.33
CA LEU A 189 -2.25 12.96 8.84
C LEU A 189 -1.04 12.41 9.60
N LEU A 190 0.17 12.65 9.09
CA LEU A 190 1.41 12.24 9.74
C LEU A 190 1.64 12.97 11.07
N ALA A 191 1.43 14.29 11.10
CA ALA A 191 1.58 15.12 12.32
C ALA A 191 0.57 14.75 13.42
N GLU A 192 -0.63 14.34 13.03
CA GLU A 192 -1.68 13.85 13.93
C GLU A 192 -1.50 12.36 14.31
N LYS A 193 -0.44 11.70 13.84
CA LYS A 193 -0.11 10.28 14.09
C LYS A 193 -1.22 9.32 13.65
N LEU A 194 -1.89 9.64 12.56
CA LEU A 194 -2.96 8.83 11.98
C LEU A 194 -2.47 7.85 10.91
N VAL A 195 -1.23 8.02 10.42
CA VAL A 195 -0.62 7.15 9.41
C VAL A 195 -0.09 5.88 10.06
N ASP A 196 -0.40 4.74 9.49
CA ASP A 196 0.03 3.43 9.97
C ASP A 196 1.12 2.81 9.09
N PHE A 197 1.14 3.13 7.79
CA PHE A 197 2.06 2.55 6.82
C PHE A 197 2.55 3.56 5.78
N ILE A 198 3.74 3.28 5.24
CA ILE A 198 4.26 3.93 4.05
C ILE A 198 4.34 2.93 2.90
N GLY A 199 4.14 3.40 1.67
CA GLY A 199 4.33 2.63 0.45
C GLY A 199 4.96 3.48 -0.65
N SER A 200 5.56 2.85 -1.66
CA SER A 200 6.07 3.57 -2.82
C SER A 200 5.00 3.83 -3.88
N ASP A 201 4.03 2.95 -3.98
CA ASP A 201 3.06 2.90 -5.08
C ASP A 201 3.79 2.92 -6.44
N ALA A 202 4.94 2.22 -6.48
CA ALA A 202 5.83 2.22 -7.63
C ALA A 202 5.25 1.40 -8.76
N HIS A 203 5.28 1.95 -10.00
CA HIS A 203 4.74 1.29 -11.18
C HIS A 203 5.83 0.93 -12.17
N ARG A 204 6.70 1.88 -12.53
CA ARG A 204 7.72 1.70 -13.56
C ARG A 204 9.02 2.42 -13.21
N VAL A 205 10.10 2.05 -13.88
CA VAL A 205 11.40 2.71 -13.71
C VAL A 205 11.33 4.21 -14.00
N ASN A 206 10.61 4.62 -15.05
CA ASN A 206 10.55 6.01 -15.53
C ASN A 206 9.22 6.71 -15.23
N HIS A 207 8.26 6.02 -14.64
CA HIS A 207 6.97 6.58 -14.26
C HIS A 207 6.56 6.02 -12.90
N ARG A 208 6.50 6.86 -11.88
CA ARG A 208 6.35 6.46 -10.47
C ARG A 208 7.39 5.39 -10.07
N PRO A 209 8.70 5.72 -10.10
CA PRO A 209 9.74 4.77 -9.70
C PRO A 209 9.67 4.47 -8.19
N PRO A 210 10.31 3.41 -7.70
CA PRO A 210 10.27 3.02 -6.28
C PRO A 210 11.07 3.97 -5.39
N ASN A 211 10.68 5.25 -5.35
CA ASN A 211 11.29 6.30 -4.54
C ASN A 211 10.61 6.39 -3.18
N ILE A 212 11.10 5.62 -2.21
CA ILE A 212 10.53 5.60 -0.86
C ILE A 212 11.40 6.36 0.15
N LEU A 213 12.72 6.41 -0.07
CA LEU A 213 13.67 6.90 0.92
C LEU A 213 13.47 8.36 1.31
N THR A 214 13.15 9.23 0.34
CA THR A 214 12.92 10.66 0.64
C THR A 214 11.73 10.89 1.57
N GLY A 215 10.66 10.10 1.41
CA GLY A 215 9.52 10.14 2.34
C GLY A 215 9.88 9.56 3.71
N VAL A 216 10.64 8.47 3.74
CA VAL A 216 11.15 7.88 4.99
C VAL A 216 12.03 8.89 5.74
N ASP A 217 12.98 9.54 5.05
CA ASP A 217 13.83 10.57 5.67
C ASP A 217 12.98 11.70 6.25
N TYR A 218 11.96 12.17 5.53
CA TYR A 218 11.02 13.19 6.03
C TYR A 218 10.31 12.73 7.32
N ILE A 219 9.85 11.47 7.39
CA ILE A 219 9.18 10.93 8.59
C ILE A 219 10.14 10.95 9.79
N TYR A 220 11.37 10.46 9.62
CA TYR A 220 12.36 10.46 10.71
C TYR A 220 12.85 11.87 11.11
N GLU A 221 12.79 12.85 10.20
CA GLU A 221 13.13 14.24 10.49
C GLU A 221 12.03 14.99 11.25
N THR A 222 10.76 14.59 11.06
CA THR A 222 9.60 15.35 11.57
C THR A 222 8.83 14.66 12.70
N CYS A 223 9.00 13.35 12.86
CA CYS A 223 8.33 12.55 13.88
C CYS A 223 9.32 12.04 14.94
N ASP A 224 8.79 11.58 16.08
CA ASP A 224 9.60 10.82 17.02
C ASP A 224 9.96 9.44 16.45
N GLU A 225 11.11 8.90 16.89
CA GLU A 225 11.66 7.65 16.35
C GLU A 225 10.71 6.45 16.53
N GLU A 226 9.95 6.40 17.63
CA GLU A 226 9.03 5.30 17.91
C GLU A 226 7.91 5.25 16.86
N TYR A 227 7.31 6.41 16.54
CA TYR A 227 6.28 6.51 15.52
C TYR A 227 6.86 6.34 14.11
N ALA A 228 8.01 6.92 13.81
CA ALA A 228 8.70 6.73 12.54
C ALA A 228 8.98 5.24 12.27
N ASP A 229 9.51 4.52 13.25
CA ASP A 229 9.72 3.07 13.19
C ASP A 229 8.40 2.31 12.98
N ALA A 230 7.32 2.72 13.66
CA ALA A 230 6.01 2.08 13.50
C ALA A 230 5.53 2.18 12.05
N VAL A 231 5.51 3.38 11.47
CA VAL A 231 5.05 3.65 10.11
C VAL A 231 5.95 3.00 9.05
N CYS A 232 7.28 3.08 9.24
CA CYS A 232 8.21 2.64 8.21
C CYS A 232 8.42 1.13 8.16
N PHE A 233 8.29 0.40 9.28
CA PHE A 233 8.52 -1.05 9.25
C PHE A 233 7.81 -1.85 10.34
N ARG A 234 7.68 -1.38 11.62
CA ARG A 234 7.19 -2.24 12.72
C ARG A 234 5.74 -2.67 12.52
N ASN A 235 4.87 -1.79 12.04
CA ASN A 235 3.49 -2.13 11.76
C ASN A 235 3.39 -3.17 10.65
N ALA A 236 4.21 -3.05 9.61
CA ALA A 236 4.28 -4.05 8.53
C ALA A 236 4.82 -5.41 9.03
N GLU A 237 5.79 -5.42 9.95
CA GLU A 237 6.25 -6.66 10.60
C GLU A 237 5.12 -7.31 11.43
N ARG A 238 4.35 -6.53 12.20
CA ARG A 238 3.18 -7.03 12.95
C ARG A 238 2.09 -7.55 12.02
N MET A 239 1.82 -6.83 10.92
CA MET A 239 0.90 -7.27 9.88
C MET A 239 1.32 -8.63 9.31
N LEU A 240 2.61 -8.83 9.00
CA LEU A 240 3.12 -10.12 8.51
C LEU A 240 2.93 -11.28 9.50
N LEU A 241 2.89 -10.99 10.80
CA LEU A 241 2.57 -11.95 11.86
C LEU A 241 1.06 -12.07 12.13
N ASN A 242 0.24 -11.36 11.37
CA ASN A 242 -1.21 -11.23 11.55
C ASN A 242 -1.62 -10.69 12.94
N GLU A 243 -0.73 -9.93 13.58
CA GLU A 243 -0.99 -9.26 14.85
C GLU A 243 -1.88 -8.01 14.65
N ARG A 244 -2.50 -7.54 15.72
CA ARG A 244 -3.25 -6.28 15.70
C ARG A 244 -2.28 -5.10 15.79
N ILE A 245 -2.49 -4.09 14.97
CA ILE A 245 -1.75 -2.82 14.94
C ILE A 245 -2.52 -1.76 15.73
#